data_37491a6750e1a81b0fa9fff1775f664d
#
_entry.id   37491a6750e1a81b0fa9fff1775f664d
#
_cell.length_a   1.000
_cell.length_b   1.000
_cell.length_c   1.000
_cell.angle_alpha   90.00
_cell.angle_beta   90.00
_cell.angle_gamma   90.00
#
_symmetry.space_group_name_H-M   'P 1'
#
loop_
_entity.id
_entity.type
_entity.pdbx_description
1 polymer ?
#
loop_
_entity_poly.entity_id
_entity_poly.type
_entity_poly.pdbx_seq_one_letter_code
_entity_poly.pdbx_strand_id
1 'polypeptide(L)'
;MTRLQRLPSTLRQRLEQRSALKVIAGLMNFDAASVALVSRAAGRGGADLIDVACDPVLVQLAIRESGGVPICVSAVEPELFPAAVAAGAVMVEIGNFDAFYAQGRIFDAAEVLALTRRTRELLPEVVLSVTVPHVLPMDQQEQLAVD
;
A
#
# COMPACT_ATOMS: atom_id res chain seq x y z
N MET A 1 -5.47 -10.71 18.95
CA MET A 1 -6.08 -9.69 18.06
C MET A 1 -5.37 -9.75 16.72
N THR A 2 -6.09 -9.93 15.61
CA THR A 2 -5.48 -9.91 14.27
C THR A 2 -5.11 -8.48 13.88
N ARG A 3 -4.11 -8.31 13.02
CA ARG A 3 -3.72 -6.96 12.55
C ARG A 3 -4.86 -6.24 11.81
N LEU A 4 -5.72 -6.97 11.10
CA LEU A 4 -6.91 -6.40 10.45
C LEU A 4 -7.85 -5.67 11.43
N GLN A 5 -7.88 -6.06 12.69
CA GLN A 5 -8.69 -5.38 13.71
C GLN A 5 -8.17 -3.97 14.06
N ARG A 6 -6.97 -3.60 13.60
CA ARG A 6 -6.41 -2.26 13.75
C ARG A 6 -6.87 -1.27 12.67
N LEU A 7 -7.44 -1.79 11.57
CA LEU A 7 -8.02 -0.94 10.54
C LEU A 7 -9.31 -0.29 11.04
N PRO A 8 -9.68 0.88 10.47
CA PRO A 8 -11.01 1.44 10.66
C PRO A 8 -12.09 0.39 10.40
N SER A 9 -13.11 0.36 11.25
CA SER A 9 -14.13 -0.72 11.24
C SER A 9 -14.82 -0.90 9.90
N THR A 10 -15.14 0.20 9.22
CA THR A 10 -15.74 0.20 7.87
C THR A 10 -14.82 -0.43 6.84
N LEU A 11 -13.54 -0.03 6.79
CA LEU A 11 -12.57 -0.61 5.86
C LEU A 11 -12.39 -2.10 6.12
N ARG A 12 -12.22 -2.49 7.40
CA ARG A 12 -12.11 -3.91 7.77
C ARG A 12 -13.32 -4.72 7.29
N GLN A 13 -14.53 -4.24 7.54
CA GLN A 13 -15.75 -4.92 7.11
C GLN A 13 -15.81 -5.08 5.58
N ARG A 14 -15.43 -4.04 4.84
CA ARG A 14 -15.37 -4.10 3.37
C ARG A 14 -14.36 -5.13 2.87
N LEU A 15 -13.18 -5.21 3.51
CA LEU A 15 -12.18 -6.22 3.18
C LEU A 15 -12.66 -7.65 3.47
N GLU A 16 -13.27 -7.87 4.64
CA GLU A 16 -13.85 -9.16 5.03
C GLU A 16 -14.98 -9.60 4.08
N GLN A 17 -15.79 -8.66 3.61
CA GLN A 17 -16.86 -8.89 2.64
C GLN A 17 -16.37 -8.96 1.18
N ARG A 18 -15.07 -8.75 0.92
CA ARG A 18 -14.47 -8.70 -0.42
C ARG A 18 -15.15 -7.65 -1.34
N SER A 19 -15.54 -6.53 -0.76
CA SER A 19 -16.24 -5.42 -1.45
C SER A 19 -15.49 -4.09 -1.34
N ALA A 20 -14.25 -4.10 -0.83
CA ALA A 20 -13.44 -2.90 -0.70
C ALA A 20 -13.00 -2.37 -2.07
N LEU A 21 -13.17 -1.06 -2.27
CA LEU A 21 -12.66 -0.32 -3.41
C LEU A 21 -11.39 0.42 -3.00
N LYS A 22 -10.24 0.01 -3.54
CA LYS A 22 -8.95 0.69 -3.39
C LYS A 22 -8.65 1.49 -4.65
N VAL A 23 -8.47 2.80 -4.51
CA VAL A 23 -8.03 3.69 -5.59
C VAL A 23 -6.53 3.92 -5.46
N ILE A 24 -5.78 3.74 -6.55
CA ILE A 24 -4.32 3.81 -6.57
C ILE A 24 -3.88 5.08 -7.32
N ALA A 25 -3.18 5.97 -6.63
CA ALA A 25 -2.54 7.14 -7.26
C ALA A 25 -1.17 6.80 -7.87
N GLY A 26 -0.52 5.75 -7.37
CA GLY A 26 0.76 5.24 -7.86
C GLY A 26 1.92 5.47 -6.90
N LEU A 27 2.72 4.43 -6.69
CA LEU A 27 3.86 4.46 -5.75
C LEU A 27 5.02 5.38 -6.19
N MET A 28 5.09 5.72 -7.47
CA MET A 28 6.08 6.65 -8.05
C MET A 28 5.46 8.04 -8.35
N ASN A 29 4.21 8.26 -7.96
CA ASN A 29 3.54 9.53 -8.18
C ASN A 29 3.75 10.48 -6.99
N PHE A 30 4.79 11.29 -7.07
CA PHE A 30 5.12 12.31 -6.07
C PHE A 30 4.56 13.71 -6.43
N ASP A 31 3.77 13.83 -7.51
CA ASP A 31 3.13 15.08 -7.86
C ASP A 31 1.92 15.35 -6.96
N ALA A 32 2.07 16.35 -6.08
CA ALA A 32 1.04 16.73 -5.13
C ALA A 32 -0.29 17.15 -5.79
N ALA A 33 -0.25 17.77 -6.95
CA ALA A 33 -1.46 18.19 -7.67
C ALA A 33 -2.23 16.96 -8.19
N SER A 34 -1.52 15.99 -8.75
CA SER A 34 -2.08 14.71 -9.22
C SER A 34 -2.67 13.92 -8.05
N VAL A 35 -1.91 13.77 -6.96
CA VAL A 35 -2.38 13.05 -5.76
C VAL A 35 -3.63 13.72 -5.15
N ALA A 36 -3.66 15.05 -5.08
CA ALA A 36 -4.82 15.78 -4.59
C ALA A 36 -6.06 15.55 -5.47
N LEU A 37 -5.90 15.56 -6.79
CA LEU A 37 -6.99 15.32 -7.74
C LEU A 37 -7.56 13.91 -7.59
N VAL A 38 -6.68 12.90 -7.57
CA VAL A 38 -7.07 11.48 -7.38
C VAL A 38 -7.76 11.29 -6.03
N SER A 39 -7.23 11.88 -4.97
CA SER A 39 -7.79 11.75 -3.62
C SER A 39 -9.19 12.36 -3.53
N ARG A 40 -9.41 13.55 -4.11
CA ARG A 40 -10.76 14.16 -4.17
C ARG A 40 -11.73 13.31 -4.97
N ALA A 41 -11.31 12.77 -6.10
CA ALA A 41 -12.14 11.90 -6.92
C ALA A 41 -12.50 10.60 -6.18
N ALA A 42 -11.52 9.99 -5.52
CA ALA A 42 -11.71 8.79 -4.71
C ALA A 42 -12.70 9.02 -3.55
N GLY A 43 -12.55 10.12 -2.81
CA GLY A 43 -13.46 10.47 -1.73
C GLY A 43 -14.91 10.68 -2.22
N ARG A 44 -15.09 11.39 -3.34
CA ARG A 44 -16.41 11.59 -3.95
C ARG A 44 -16.99 10.31 -4.54
N GLY A 45 -16.14 9.42 -5.04
CA GLY A 45 -16.52 8.13 -5.62
C GLY A 45 -16.80 7.04 -4.59
N GLY A 46 -16.62 7.31 -3.29
CA GLY A 46 -16.88 6.35 -2.24
C GLY A 46 -15.81 5.25 -2.12
N ALA A 47 -14.54 5.59 -2.40
CA ALA A 47 -13.43 4.67 -2.17
C ALA A 47 -13.31 4.33 -0.68
N ASP A 48 -12.96 3.09 -0.38
CA ASP A 48 -12.72 2.60 0.98
C ASP A 48 -11.26 2.77 1.41
N LEU A 49 -10.34 2.88 0.43
CA LEU A 49 -8.90 3.00 0.64
C LEU A 49 -8.27 3.76 -0.54
N ILE A 50 -7.30 4.61 -0.25
CA ILE A 50 -6.48 5.28 -1.28
C ILE A 50 -5.04 4.87 -1.07
N ASP A 51 -4.35 4.49 -2.15
CA ASP A 51 -2.95 4.13 -2.16
C ASP A 51 -2.12 5.26 -2.80
N VAL A 52 -1.15 5.77 -2.07
CA VAL A 52 -0.27 6.85 -2.52
C VAL A 52 1.21 6.45 -2.37
N ALA A 53 2.10 7.17 -3.01
CA ALA A 53 3.54 7.04 -2.80
C ALA A 53 3.89 7.23 -1.31
N CYS A 54 4.91 6.51 -0.83
CA CYS A 54 5.29 6.49 0.58
C CYS A 54 6.01 7.78 0.96
N ASP A 55 5.24 8.84 1.16
CA ASP A 55 5.68 10.16 1.59
C ASP A 55 4.71 10.73 2.64
N PRO A 56 5.20 11.17 3.82
CA PRO A 56 4.35 11.69 4.89
C PRO A 56 3.50 12.91 4.48
N VAL A 57 4.02 13.77 3.61
CA VAL A 57 3.30 14.97 3.12
C VAL A 57 2.15 14.55 2.21
N LEU A 58 2.38 13.57 1.32
CA LEU A 58 1.34 13.03 0.45
C LEU A 58 0.26 12.29 1.21
N VAL A 59 0.62 11.58 2.29
CA VAL A 59 -0.35 10.93 3.19
C VAL A 59 -1.31 11.98 3.77
N GLN A 60 -0.78 13.03 4.36
CA GLN A 60 -1.61 14.10 4.95
C GLN A 60 -2.42 14.84 3.90
N LEU A 61 -1.85 15.09 2.72
CA LEU A 61 -2.56 15.67 1.58
C LEU A 61 -3.76 14.80 1.18
N ALA A 62 -3.53 13.51 0.99
CA ALA A 62 -4.58 12.57 0.57
C ALA A 62 -5.70 12.45 1.60
N ILE A 63 -5.38 12.39 2.90
CA ILE A 63 -6.38 12.40 3.99
C ILE A 63 -7.27 13.63 3.89
N ARG A 64 -6.65 14.81 3.78
CA ARG A 64 -7.39 16.08 3.71
C ARG A 64 -8.24 16.19 2.45
N GLU A 65 -7.70 15.90 1.30
CA GLU A 65 -8.36 16.08 0.00
C GLU A 65 -9.47 15.05 -0.25
N SER A 66 -9.37 13.86 0.33
CA SER A 66 -10.39 12.80 0.21
C SER A 66 -11.54 12.94 1.21
N GLY A 67 -11.43 13.85 2.19
CA GLY A 67 -12.40 13.95 3.28
C GLY A 67 -12.25 12.82 4.32
N GLY A 68 -11.05 12.26 4.48
CA GLY A 68 -10.73 11.29 5.52
C GLY A 68 -10.81 9.82 5.09
N VAL A 69 -10.78 9.52 3.79
CA VAL A 69 -10.64 8.13 3.34
C VAL A 69 -9.33 7.55 3.88
N PRO A 70 -9.31 6.32 4.42
CA PRO A 70 -8.11 5.66 4.89
C PRO A 70 -7.01 5.59 3.81
N ILE A 71 -5.74 5.78 4.22
CA ILE A 71 -4.62 5.79 3.30
C ILE A 71 -3.74 4.54 3.49
N CYS A 72 -3.44 3.88 2.38
CA CYS A 72 -2.35 2.95 2.20
C CYS A 72 -1.16 3.68 1.56
N VAL A 73 0.05 3.28 1.90
CA VAL A 73 1.25 3.74 1.20
C VAL A 73 1.98 2.56 0.59
N SER A 74 2.46 2.73 -0.64
CA SER A 74 3.22 1.71 -1.35
C SER A 74 4.67 2.14 -1.56
N ALA A 75 5.59 1.21 -1.33
CA ALA A 75 7.03 1.40 -1.57
C ALA A 75 7.74 0.04 -1.70
N VAL A 76 9.00 0.10 -2.15
CA VAL A 76 9.95 -1.03 -2.12
C VAL A 76 11.13 -0.78 -1.17
N GLU A 77 11.00 0.25 -0.34
CA GLU A 77 11.98 0.65 0.68
C GLU A 77 11.31 0.65 2.05
N PRO A 78 11.43 -0.42 2.85
CA PRO A 78 10.75 -0.58 4.14
C PRO A 78 11.00 0.56 5.13
N GLU A 79 12.17 1.18 5.06
CA GLU A 79 12.60 2.28 5.94
C GLU A 79 11.74 3.55 5.81
N LEU A 80 11.02 3.71 4.70
CA LEU A 80 10.12 4.85 4.47
C LEU A 80 8.79 4.70 5.22
N PHE A 81 8.33 3.48 5.45
CA PHE A 81 7.00 3.23 6.00
C PHE A 81 6.73 3.82 7.39
N PRO A 82 7.68 3.79 8.37
CA PRO A 82 7.40 4.32 9.71
C PRO A 82 6.96 5.79 9.71
N ALA A 83 7.60 6.63 8.91
CA ALA A 83 7.25 8.05 8.82
C ALA A 83 5.87 8.27 8.19
N ALA A 84 5.51 7.48 7.16
CA ALA A 84 4.21 7.55 6.53
C ALA A 84 3.08 7.04 7.46
N VAL A 85 3.34 5.99 8.24
CA VAL A 85 2.38 5.50 9.27
C VAL A 85 2.22 6.55 10.37
N ALA A 86 3.28 7.18 10.83
CA ALA A 86 3.20 8.27 11.78
C ALA A 86 2.41 9.49 11.24
N ALA A 87 2.41 9.70 9.92
CA ALA A 87 1.61 10.73 9.26
C ALA A 87 0.12 10.35 9.07
N GLY A 88 -0.28 9.12 9.38
CA GLY A 88 -1.67 8.68 9.36
C GLY A 88 -2.02 7.57 8.36
N ALA A 89 -1.05 6.98 7.68
CA ALA A 89 -1.31 5.79 6.87
C ALA A 89 -1.72 4.62 7.79
N VAL A 90 -2.79 3.92 7.42
CA VAL A 90 -3.35 2.81 8.21
C VAL A 90 -2.88 1.44 7.72
N MET A 91 -2.28 1.41 6.54
CA MET A 91 -1.83 0.21 5.85
C MET A 91 -0.58 0.54 5.03
N VAL A 92 0.30 -0.43 4.88
CA VAL A 92 1.47 -0.32 3.99
C VAL A 92 1.45 -1.46 2.98
N GLU A 93 2.02 -1.22 1.81
CA GLU A 93 2.12 -2.22 0.75
C GLU A 93 3.52 -2.28 0.17
N ILE A 94 4.08 -3.48 0.12
CA ILE A 94 5.24 -3.77 -0.71
C ILE A 94 4.72 -4.20 -2.06
N GLY A 95 4.96 -3.38 -3.09
CA GLY A 95 4.43 -3.75 -4.37
C GLY A 95 4.30 -2.63 -5.38
N ASN A 96 3.43 -2.91 -6.36
CA ASN A 96 3.32 -2.15 -7.60
C ASN A 96 4.64 -2.20 -8.40
N PHE A 97 5.25 -3.40 -8.47
CA PHE A 97 6.54 -3.63 -9.10
C PHE A 97 6.56 -3.25 -10.58
N ASP A 98 5.41 -3.18 -11.25
CA ASP A 98 5.27 -2.79 -12.65
C ASP A 98 5.92 -1.42 -12.95
N ALA A 99 5.89 -0.51 -11.99
CA ALA A 99 6.53 0.79 -12.11
C ALA A 99 8.05 0.70 -12.32
N PHE A 100 8.66 -0.41 -11.92
CA PHE A 100 10.10 -0.67 -12.02
C PHE A 100 10.48 -1.50 -13.23
N TYR A 101 9.56 -2.33 -13.76
CA TYR A 101 9.86 -3.19 -14.91
C TYR A 101 10.25 -2.41 -16.16
N ALA A 102 9.59 -1.27 -16.39
CA ALA A 102 9.95 -0.36 -17.49
C ALA A 102 11.38 0.20 -17.37
N GLN A 103 11.96 0.18 -16.16
CA GLN A 103 13.32 0.60 -15.85
C GLN A 103 14.31 -0.58 -15.84
N GLY A 104 13.85 -1.78 -16.21
CA GLY A 104 14.66 -3.00 -16.24
C GLY A 104 14.91 -3.63 -14.86
N ARG A 105 14.25 -3.17 -13.80
CA ARG A 105 14.37 -3.76 -12.46
C ARG A 105 13.30 -4.83 -12.26
N ILE A 106 13.74 -6.04 -11.88
CA ILE A 106 12.88 -7.18 -11.54
C ILE A 106 13.11 -7.52 -10.07
N PHE A 107 12.04 -7.92 -9.40
CA PHE A 107 12.07 -8.40 -8.02
C PHE A 107 11.87 -9.90 -8.01
N ASP A 108 12.82 -10.64 -7.46
CA ASP A 108 12.68 -12.07 -7.26
C ASP A 108 11.94 -12.40 -5.94
N ALA A 109 11.55 -13.65 -5.75
CA ALA A 109 10.81 -14.08 -4.57
C ALA A 109 11.59 -13.85 -3.27
N ALA A 110 12.90 -14.08 -3.28
CA ALA A 110 13.75 -13.90 -2.10
C ALA A 110 13.85 -12.43 -1.69
N GLU A 111 13.95 -11.52 -2.67
CA GLU A 111 13.95 -10.08 -2.43
C GLU A 111 12.61 -9.62 -1.84
N VAL A 112 11.49 -10.03 -2.43
CA VAL A 112 10.15 -9.67 -1.91
C VAL A 112 9.98 -10.16 -0.47
N LEU A 113 10.42 -11.37 -0.17
CA LEU A 113 10.36 -11.95 1.17
C LEU A 113 11.24 -11.18 2.16
N ALA A 114 12.45 -10.78 1.74
CA ALA A 114 13.35 -9.96 2.56
C ALA A 114 12.73 -8.59 2.89
N LEU A 115 12.14 -7.91 1.89
CA LEU A 115 11.43 -6.64 2.09
C LEU A 115 10.23 -6.81 3.04
N THR A 116 9.49 -7.91 2.91
CA THR A 116 8.35 -8.24 3.77
C THR A 116 8.79 -8.42 5.22
N ARG A 117 9.84 -9.21 5.47
CA ARG A 117 10.41 -9.44 6.80
C ARG A 117 10.91 -8.14 7.41
N ARG A 118 11.66 -7.34 6.63
CA ARG A 118 12.17 -6.06 7.08
C ARG A 118 11.04 -5.09 7.45
N THR A 119 9.99 -5.00 6.65
CA THR A 119 8.81 -4.18 6.97
C THR A 119 8.16 -4.66 8.27
N ARG A 120 8.06 -5.97 8.47
CA ARG A 120 7.46 -6.55 9.67
C ARG A 120 8.28 -6.27 10.93
N GLU A 121 9.62 -6.24 10.84
CA GLU A 121 10.51 -5.83 11.94
C GLU A 121 10.27 -4.38 12.33
N LEU A 122 10.19 -3.47 11.35
CA LEU A 122 9.98 -2.04 11.58
C LEU A 122 8.56 -1.73 12.10
N LEU A 123 7.56 -2.45 11.60
CA LEU A 123 6.14 -2.22 11.85
C LEU A 123 5.42 -3.53 12.22
N PRO A 124 5.65 -4.09 13.41
CA PRO A 124 5.13 -5.40 13.79
C PRO A 124 3.61 -5.49 13.78
N GLU A 125 2.93 -4.37 13.95
CA GLU A 125 1.49 -4.30 14.17
C GLU A 125 0.67 -3.73 13.01
N VAL A 126 1.34 -3.14 12.01
CA VAL A 126 0.64 -2.53 10.85
C VAL A 126 0.06 -3.62 9.95
N VAL A 127 -1.03 -3.30 9.27
CA VAL A 127 -1.53 -4.14 8.18
C VAL A 127 -0.61 -3.97 6.98
N LEU A 128 -0.05 -5.08 6.54
CA LEU A 128 0.89 -5.15 5.42
C LEU A 128 0.26 -5.95 4.29
N SER A 129 0.21 -5.34 3.11
CA SER A 129 -0.07 -5.97 1.83
C SER A 129 1.25 -6.25 1.11
N VAL A 130 1.32 -7.35 0.41
CA VAL A 130 2.49 -7.72 -0.40
C VAL A 130 2.00 -8.15 -1.77
N THR A 131 2.51 -7.51 -2.81
CA THR A 131 2.25 -7.92 -4.19
C THR A 131 3.17 -9.10 -4.54
N VAL A 132 2.59 -10.16 -5.08
CA VAL A 132 3.35 -11.24 -5.70
C VAL A 132 3.70 -10.83 -7.12
N PRO A 133 5.01 -10.74 -7.49
CA PRO A 133 5.40 -10.31 -8.83
C PRO A 133 4.88 -11.27 -9.90
N HIS A 134 4.09 -10.77 -10.83
CA HIS A 134 3.47 -11.58 -11.90
C HIS A 134 4.47 -12.10 -12.93
N VAL A 135 5.69 -11.55 -12.97
CA VAL A 135 6.78 -12.02 -13.85
C VAL A 135 7.47 -13.28 -13.35
N LEU A 136 7.24 -13.68 -12.09
CA LEU A 136 7.76 -14.92 -11.56
C LEU A 136 7.05 -16.14 -12.20
N PRO A 137 7.73 -17.30 -12.34
CA PRO A 137 7.08 -18.57 -12.65
C PRO A 137 5.96 -18.87 -11.66
N MET A 138 4.90 -19.55 -12.11
CA MET A 138 3.69 -19.78 -11.30
C MET A 138 3.96 -20.52 -9.99
N ASP A 139 4.83 -21.52 -10.02
CA ASP A 139 5.26 -22.27 -8.84
C ASP A 139 5.95 -21.36 -7.81
N GLN A 140 6.75 -20.40 -8.25
CA GLN A 140 7.38 -19.43 -7.36
C GLN A 140 6.36 -18.40 -6.82
N GLN A 141 5.36 -18.01 -7.61
CA GLN A 141 4.29 -17.13 -7.15
C GLN A 141 3.47 -17.82 -6.05
N GLU A 142 3.12 -19.10 -6.25
CA GLU A 142 2.38 -19.89 -5.26
C GLU A 142 3.17 -20.04 -3.97
N GLN A 143 4.47 -20.38 -4.07
CA GLN A 143 5.33 -20.52 -2.91
C GLN A 143 5.49 -19.21 -2.15
N LEU A 144 5.76 -18.11 -2.84
CA LEU A 144 5.89 -16.79 -2.21
C LEU A 144 4.61 -16.34 -1.49
N ALA A 145 3.45 -16.72 -2.01
CA ALA A 145 2.17 -16.39 -1.38
C ALA A 145 1.91 -17.17 -0.07
N VAL A 146 2.63 -18.29 0.14
CA VAL A 146 2.54 -19.11 1.35
C VAL A 146 3.59 -18.71 2.40
N ASP A 147 4.79 -18.30 1.98
CA ASP A 147 5.93 -17.93 2.84
C ASP A 147 5.70 -16.63 3.62
#